data_7c29dcc89f58e423808c23a68e68c7e4
#
_entry.id   7c29dcc89f58e423808c23a68e68c7e4
#
_cell.length_a   1.000
_cell.length_b   1.000
_cell.length_c   1.000
_cell.angle_alpha   90.00
_cell.angle_beta   90.00
_cell.angle_gamma   90.00
#
_symmetry.space_group_name_H-M   'P 1'
#
loop_
_entity.id
_entity.type
_entity.pdbx_description
1 polymer ?
#
loop_
_entity_poly.entity_id
_entity_poly.type
_entity_poly.pdbx_seq_one_letter_code
_entity_poly.pdbx_strand_id
1 'polypeptide(L)'
;DEIEAVLTELSQDAKKLNRGYLQPEDISQRNYFMKPFIKTGEKYCYVNPTLCNFGFYFSLEQKLNPNRKNGNIVGDIAEELVSSLLTKHGVTFYAGKKYKVSDAIRKDLKVESKERECDFIIETDDTIIFLELKRKTLTSFSRAGNTMKSIIDVSQSLFHALAQTGVHEYTLRKQDKITFKDGTELSLNGRNVERVALTLFGYFGLQDGSVVHMILKTLINARIQSGNEEEDKKANKYLEELRSQYKTDIFQEYYCKDNHNSFFNCRFFSV
;
A
#
# COMPACT_ATOMS: atom_id res chain seq x y z
N ASP A 1 13.16 -33.71 -12.96
CA ASP A 1 12.26 -32.92 -13.80
C ASP A 1 12.08 -31.55 -13.14
N GLU A 2 12.25 -30.47 -13.92
CA GLU A 2 12.17 -29.08 -13.40
C GLU A 2 10.79 -28.78 -12.78
N ILE A 3 9.73 -29.30 -13.37
CA ILE A 3 8.37 -29.12 -12.87
C ILE A 3 8.23 -29.76 -11.49
N GLU A 4 8.76 -30.97 -11.31
CA GLU A 4 8.70 -31.66 -10.02
C GLU A 4 9.52 -30.95 -8.95
N ALA A 5 10.64 -30.37 -9.30
CA ALA A 5 11.44 -29.56 -8.39
C ALA A 5 10.67 -28.34 -7.90
N VAL A 6 10.00 -27.61 -8.81
CA VAL A 6 9.15 -26.47 -8.48
C VAL A 6 7.96 -26.88 -7.60
N LEU A 7 7.25 -27.93 -7.98
CA LEU A 7 6.12 -28.44 -7.21
C LEU A 7 6.54 -28.90 -5.79
N THR A 8 7.69 -29.57 -5.68
CA THR A 8 8.23 -29.99 -4.38
C THR A 8 8.59 -28.80 -3.51
N GLU A 9 9.23 -27.77 -4.07
CA GLU A 9 9.59 -26.59 -3.31
C GLU A 9 8.37 -25.79 -2.81
N LEU A 10 7.32 -25.74 -3.62
CA LEU A 10 6.06 -25.07 -3.29
C LEU A 10 5.11 -25.96 -2.49
N SER A 11 5.56 -27.13 -2.01
CA SER A 11 4.73 -28.08 -1.29
C SER A 11 5.02 -28.14 0.20
N GLN A 12 4.00 -28.51 0.95
CA GLN A 12 4.06 -28.89 2.36
C GLN A 12 3.87 -30.42 2.47
N ASP A 13 4.59 -31.04 3.39
CA ASP A 13 4.43 -32.46 3.69
C ASP A 13 3.12 -32.69 4.48
N ALA A 14 2.20 -33.48 3.91
CA ALA A 14 0.93 -33.79 4.54
C ALA A 14 1.09 -34.41 5.94
N LYS A 15 2.17 -35.14 6.19
CA LYS A 15 2.44 -35.76 7.51
C LYS A 15 2.83 -34.73 8.57
N LYS A 16 3.31 -33.57 8.19
CA LYS A 16 3.78 -32.50 9.09
C LYS A 16 2.76 -31.38 9.25
N LEU A 17 1.79 -31.29 8.33
CA LEU A 17 0.82 -30.21 8.29
C LEU A 17 -0.08 -30.20 9.54
N ASN A 18 -0.22 -29.03 10.15
CA ASN A 18 -1.05 -28.80 11.35
C ASN A 18 -0.72 -29.70 12.57
N ARG A 19 0.46 -30.28 12.63
CA ARG A 19 0.92 -30.98 13.83
C ARG A 19 1.58 -29.97 14.79
N GLY A 20 1.24 -30.04 16.06
CA GLY A 20 1.75 -29.08 17.05
C GLY A 20 1.14 -27.68 16.95
N TYR A 21 0.02 -27.55 16.27
CA TYR A 21 -0.72 -26.30 16.14
C TYR A 21 -1.25 -25.85 17.51
N LEU A 22 -0.75 -24.73 18.00
CA LEU A 22 -1.08 -24.21 19.32
C LEU A 22 -2.00 -22.99 19.26
N GLN A 23 -1.84 -22.13 18.23
CA GLN A 23 -2.56 -20.89 18.10
C GLN A 23 -2.93 -20.60 16.64
N PRO A 24 -4.02 -19.86 16.37
CA PRO A 24 -4.42 -19.48 15.01
C PRO A 24 -3.33 -18.78 14.20
N GLU A 25 -2.46 -18.03 14.88
CA GLU A 25 -1.36 -17.27 14.29
C GLU A 25 -0.11 -18.11 13.99
N ASP A 26 -0.06 -19.37 14.45
CA ASP A 26 1.08 -20.25 14.18
C ASP A 26 1.03 -20.76 12.74
N ILE A 27 1.78 -20.06 11.88
CA ILE A 27 1.93 -20.40 10.47
C ILE A 27 3.05 -21.40 10.20
N SER A 28 3.85 -21.77 11.23
CA SER A 28 4.96 -22.71 11.08
C SER A 28 4.47 -24.10 10.63
N GLN A 29 3.25 -24.44 11.00
CA GLN A 29 2.59 -25.72 10.71
C GLN A 29 1.77 -25.71 9.42
N ARG A 30 1.53 -24.53 8.84
CA ARG A 30 0.75 -24.35 7.63
C ARG A 30 1.11 -23.02 6.94
N ASN A 31 1.59 -23.09 5.75
CA ASN A 31 1.94 -21.88 5.01
C ASN A 31 1.38 -21.96 3.58
N TYR A 32 0.06 -21.91 3.46
CA TYR A 32 -0.62 -22.03 2.16
C TYR A 32 -0.31 -20.88 1.21
N PHE A 33 0.14 -19.72 1.71
CA PHE A 33 0.53 -18.61 0.87
C PHE A 33 1.90 -18.76 0.22
N MET A 34 2.83 -19.44 0.90
CA MET A 34 4.17 -19.66 0.35
C MET A 34 4.34 -21.06 -0.22
N LYS A 35 3.56 -22.01 0.28
CA LYS A 35 3.57 -23.41 -0.13
C LYS A 35 2.13 -23.89 -0.38
N PRO A 36 1.56 -23.50 -1.55
CA PRO A 36 0.15 -23.75 -1.85
C PRO A 36 -0.21 -25.20 -2.10
N PHE A 37 0.77 -26.08 -2.29
CA PHE A 37 0.55 -27.51 -2.50
C PHE A 37 0.76 -28.33 -1.23
N ILE A 38 0.08 -29.46 -1.19
CA ILE A 38 0.28 -30.52 -0.19
C ILE A 38 0.79 -31.75 -0.93
N LYS A 39 1.97 -32.22 -0.55
CA LYS A 39 2.55 -33.46 -1.09
C LYS A 39 2.12 -34.66 -0.26
N THR A 40 1.51 -35.65 -0.91
CA THR A 40 1.11 -36.92 -0.31
C THR A 40 1.63 -38.07 -1.16
N GLY A 41 2.72 -38.72 -0.74
CA GLY A 41 3.43 -39.65 -1.58
C GLY A 41 3.96 -38.98 -2.86
N GLU A 42 3.59 -39.51 -4.00
CA GLU A 42 3.96 -38.98 -5.32
C GLU A 42 2.96 -37.95 -5.88
N LYS A 43 1.90 -37.63 -5.13
CA LYS A 43 0.83 -36.74 -5.57
C LYS A 43 0.99 -35.37 -4.95
N TYR A 44 0.65 -34.35 -5.76
CA TYR A 44 0.54 -32.96 -5.34
C TYR A 44 -0.92 -32.55 -5.40
N CYS A 45 -1.43 -32.08 -4.28
CA CYS A 45 -2.80 -31.60 -4.15
C CYS A 45 -2.80 -30.11 -3.80
N TYR A 46 -3.72 -29.33 -4.34
CA TYR A 46 -3.97 -27.99 -3.87
C TYR A 46 -5.30 -27.92 -3.13
N VAL A 47 -5.34 -27.09 -2.07
CA VAL A 47 -6.53 -26.95 -1.24
C VAL A 47 -7.56 -26.06 -1.90
N ASN A 48 -7.09 -24.96 -2.53
CA ASN A 48 -7.94 -23.98 -3.15
C ASN A 48 -7.18 -23.29 -4.30
N PRO A 49 -7.76 -23.24 -5.53
CA PRO A 49 -7.11 -22.62 -6.68
C PRO A 49 -6.73 -21.15 -6.46
N THR A 50 -7.60 -20.38 -5.81
CA THR A 50 -7.36 -18.96 -5.52
C THR A 50 -6.16 -18.80 -4.58
N LEU A 51 -6.10 -19.58 -3.50
CA LEU A 51 -4.94 -19.55 -2.59
C LEU A 51 -3.66 -20.00 -3.28
N CYS A 52 -3.72 -20.96 -4.21
CA CYS A 52 -2.56 -21.38 -4.99
C CYS A 52 -2.02 -20.25 -5.87
N ASN A 53 -2.91 -19.52 -6.55
CA ASN A 53 -2.50 -18.38 -7.36
C ASN A 53 -1.78 -17.31 -6.51
N PHE A 54 -2.37 -16.91 -5.39
CA PHE A 54 -1.70 -15.99 -4.46
C PHE A 54 -0.36 -16.55 -3.97
N GLY A 55 -0.31 -17.83 -3.62
CA GLY A 55 0.90 -18.50 -3.16
C GLY A 55 2.03 -18.46 -4.19
N PHE A 56 1.73 -18.64 -5.46
CA PHE A 56 2.73 -18.50 -6.53
C PHE A 56 3.32 -17.11 -6.60
N TYR A 57 2.48 -16.08 -6.60
CA TYR A 57 2.94 -14.68 -6.64
C TYR A 57 3.79 -14.33 -5.42
N PHE A 58 3.35 -14.71 -4.21
CA PHE A 58 4.11 -14.46 -2.99
C PHE A 58 5.44 -15.20 -2.98
N SER A 59 5.47 -16.46 -3.45
CA SER A 59 6.70 -17.25 -3.54
C SER A 59 7.67 -16.64 -4.56
N LEU A 60 7.15 -16.18 -5.69
CA LEU A 60 7.94 -15.52 -6.71
C LEU A 60 8.56 -14.21 -6.19
N GLU A 61 7.77 -13.36 -5.54
CA GLU A 61 8.26 -12.11 -4.94
C GLU A 61 9.35 -12.39 -3.91
N GLN A 62 9.17 -13.38 -3.06
CA GLN A 62 10.16 -13.75 -2.05
C GLN A 62 11.46 -14.28 -2.69
N LYS A 63 11.38 -15.02 -3.79
CA LYS A 63 12.56 -15.51 -4.52
C LYS A 63 13.31 -14.41 -5.23
N LEU A 64 12.61 -13.44 -5.81
CA LEU A 64 13.22 -12.27 -6.45
C LEU A 64 13.90 -11.35 -5.40
N ASN A 65 13.45 -11.41 -4.16
CA ASN A 65 13.96 -10.57 -3.08
C ASN A 65 14.27 -11.37 -1.78
N PRO A 66 15.11 -12.43 -1.82
CA PRO A 66 15.26 -13.39 -0.73
C PRO A 66 15.74 -12.77 0.58
N ASN A 67 16.46 -11.68 0.53
CA ASN A 67 17.00 -10.98 1.71
C ASN A 67 16.42 -9.58 1.90
N ARG A 68 15.36 -9.22 1.17
CA ARG A 68 14.82 -7.85 1.10
C ARG A 68 15.88 -6.77 0.77
N LYS A 69 17.04 -7.18 0.26
CA LYS A 69 18.13 -6.29 -0.12
C LYS A 69 17.92 -5.65 -1.50
N ASN A 70 17.18 -6.33 -2.37
CA ASN A 70 16.86 -5.87 -3.73
C ASN A 70 15.51 -5.12 -3.78
N GLY A 71 15.24 -4.35 -2.73
CA GLY A 71 13.97 -3.64 -2.60
C GLY A 71 13.60 -2.75 -3.80
N ASN A 72 14.58 -2.22 -4.50
CA ASN A 72 14.35 -1.38 -5.68
C ASN A 72 13.80 -2.21 -6.85
N ILE A 73 14.35 -3.39 -7.12
CA ILE A 73 13.93 -4.23 -8.27
C ILE A 73 12.44 -4.56 -8.23
N VAL A 74 11.90 -4.95 -7.06
CA VAL A 74 10.46 -5.25 -6.94
C VAL A 74 9.61 -3.99 -7.10
N GLY A 75 10.14 -2.83 -6.67
CA GLY A 75 9.51 -1.53 -6.89
C GLY A 75 9.44 -1.20 -8.37
N ASP A 76 10.56 -1.26 -9.05
CA ASP A 76 10.68 -0.94 -10.48
C ASP A 76 9.75 -1.86 -11.32
N ILE A 77 9.75 -3.16 -11.04
CA ILE A 77 8.83 -4.13 -11.69
C ILE A 77 7.37 -3.78 -11.42
N ALA A 78 7.04 -3.39 -10.21
CA ALA A 78 5.66 -3.04 -9.85
C ALA A 78 5.20 -1.75 -10.55
N GLU A 79 6.08 -0.75 -10.66
CA GLU A 79 5.79 0.48 -11.41
C GLU A 79 5.65 0.21 -12.92
N GLU A 80 6.51 -0.64 -13.49
CA GLU A 80 6.43 -1.06 -14.88
C GLU A 80 5.12 -1.83 -15.15
N LEU A 81 4.72 -2.73 -14.24
CA LEU A 81 3.44 -3.45 -14.32
C LEU A 81 2.26 -2.50 -14.33
N VAL A 82 2.20 -1.54 -13.41
CA VAL A 82 1.11 -0.54 -13.34
C VAL A 82 1.10 0.31 -14.60
N SER A 83 2.26 0.80 -15.06
CA SER A 83 2.39 1.57 -16.30
C SER A 83 1.86 0.78 -17.51
N SER A 84 2.23 -0.49 -17.60
CA SER A 84 1.78 -1.39 -18.67
C SER A 84 0.26 -1.60 -18.65
N LEU A 85 -0.31 -1.79 -17.46
CA LEU A 85 -1.76 -1.96 -17.31
C LEU A 85 -2.51 -0.68 -17.68
N LEU A 86 -2.09 0.49 -17.19
CA LEU A 86 -2.70 1.78 -17.53
C LEU A 86 -2.65 2.02 -19.05
N THR A 87 -1.49 1.79 -19.66
CA THR A 87 -1.30 1.91 -21.13
C THR A 87 -2.22 0.96 -21.89
N LYS A 88 -2.28 -0.31 -21.48
CA LYS A 88 -3.13 -1.33 -22.10
C LYS A 88 -4.61 -0.93 -22.10
N HIS A 89 -5.05 -0.23 -21.06
CA HIS A 89 -6.42 0.24 -20.94
C HIS A 89 -6.65 1.66 -21.47
N GLY A 90 -5.66 2.24 -22.17
CA GLY A 90 -5.79 3.56 -22.80
C GLY A 90 -5.87 4.72 -21.82
N VAL A 91 -5.38 4.53 -20.58
CA VAL A 91 -5.35 5.60 -19.57
C VAL A 91 -4.15 6.49 -19.82
N THR A 92 -4.36 7.80 -19.92
CA THR A 92 -3.29 8.79 -19.98
C THR A 92 -2.82 9.10 -18.56
N PHE A 93 -1.52 9.00 -18.32
CA PHE A 93 -0.93 9.22 -17.00
C PHE A 93 0.47 9.81 -17.10
N TYR A 94 0.95 10.38 -16.00
CA TYR A 94 2.34 10.72 -15.79
C TYR A 94 2.92 9.83 -14.70
N ALA A 95 4.16 9.36 -14.87
CA ALA A 95 4.85 8.53 -13.89
C ALA A 95 6.16 9.21 -13.43
N GLY A 96 6.53 9.00 -12.16
CA GLY A 96 7.81 9.44 -11.60
C GLY A 96 8.02 10.95 -11.62
N LYS A 97 6.96 11.76 -11.56
CA LYS A 97 7.05 13.22 -11.63
C LYS A 97 7.60 13.83 -10.35
N LYS A 98 8.73 14.53 -10.48
CA LYS A 98 9.44 15.15 -9.35
C LYS A 98 9.24 16.66 -9.29
N TYR A 99 9.06 17.17 -8.07
CA TYR A 99 8.93 18.62 -7.84
C TYR A 99 9.54 19.03 -6.49
N LYS A 100 9.64 20.34 -6.25
CA LYS A 100 10.13 20.89 -4.98
C LYS A 100 8.99 21.52 -4.21
N VAL A 101 8.89 21.16 -2.94
CA VAL A 101 7.94 21.76 -1.99
C VAL A 101 8.57 23.00 -1.36
N SER A 102 7.81 24.09 -1.27
CA SER A 102 8.26 25.34 -0.63
C SER A 102 8.48 25.13 0.89
N ASP A 103 9.33 25.98 1.47
CA ASP A 103 9.59 25.93 2.92
C ASP A 103 8.33 26.22 3.75
N ALA A 104 7.40 27.03 3.23
CA ALA A 104 6.11 27.30 3.86
C ALA A 104 5.27 26.01 3.96
N ILE A 105 5.11 25.28 2.86
CA ILE A 105 4.37 24.02 2.82
C ILE A 105 5.04 22.98 3.73
N ARG A 106 6.38 22.90 3.72
CA ARG A 106 7.11 21.99 4.60
C ARG A 106 6.84 22.26 6.08
N LYS A 107 6.79 23.53 6.45
CA LYS A 107 6.46 23.95 7.83
C LYS A 107 5.02 23.60 8.18
N ASP A 108 4.07 23.88 7.30
CA ASP A 108 2.63 23.60 7.51
C ASP A 108 2.39 22.11 7.73
N LEU A 109 3.00 21.28 6.89
CA LEU A 109 2.82 19.81 6.92
C LEU A 109 3.82 19.06 7.81
N LYS A 110 4.81 19.76 8.38
CA LYS A 110 5.91 19.18 9.18
C LYS A 110 6.69 18.10 8.43
N VAL A 111 6.92 18.32 7.13
CA VAL A 111 7.67 17.37 6.30
C VAL A 111 9.12 17.82 6.10
N GLU A 112 10.07 16.90 6.20
CA GLU A 112 11.50 17.21 6.16
C GLU A 112 12.03 17.42 4.73
N SER A 113 11.63 16.54 3.80
CA SER A 113 12.18 16.56 2.44
C SER A 113 11.60 17.70 1.59
N LYS A 114 12.50 18.41 0.88
CA LYS A 114 12.12 19.41 -0.13
C LYS A 114 11.68 18.79 -1.44
N GLU A 115 12.17 17.62 -1.75
CA GLU A 115 11.85 16.93 -3.00
C GLU A 115 10.72 15.93 -2.77
N ARG A 116 9.80 15.91 -3.71
CA ARG A 116 8.69 14.97 -3.77
C ARG A 116 8.63 14.36 -5.16
N GLU A 117 8.21 13.12 -5.18
CA GLU A 117 7.94 12.36 -6.38
C GLU A 117 6.52 11.83 -6.30
N CYS A 118 5.78 11.96 -7.39
CA CYS A 118 4.49 11.32 -7.56
C CYS A 118 4.71 10.05 -8.37
N ASP A 119 4.38 8.89 -7.82
CA ASP A 119 4.54 7.63 -8.56
C ASP A 119 3.69 7.67 -9.83
N PHE A 120 2.40 7.99 -9.70
CA PHE A 120 1.50 8.17 -10.84
C PHE A 120 0.54 9.33 -10.64
N ILE A 121 0.25 10.05 -11.73
CA ILE A 121 -0.78 11.09 -11.79
C ILE A 121 -1.66 10.79 -12.98
N ILE A 122 -2.97 10.72 -12.77
CA ILE A 122 -3.98 10.58 -13.82
C ILE A 122 -4.85 11.83 -13.79
N GLU A 123 -5.02 12.45 -14.95
CA GLU A 123 -5.87 13.61 -15.12
C GLU A 123 -7.11 13.28 -15.94
N THR A 124 -8.26 13.72 -15.44
CA THR A 124 -9.51 13.78 -16.21
C THR A 124 -9.99 15.22 -16.28
N ASP A 125 -11.11 15.47 -16.96
CA ASP A 125 -11.68 16.80 -17.10
C ASP A 125 -12.08 17.40 -15.73
N ASP A 126 -12.49 16.57 -14.78
CA ASP A 126 -13.05 16.97 -13.48
C ASP A 126 -12.26 16.49 -12.26
N THR A 127 -11.26 15.61 -12.45
CA THR A 127 -10.57 14.95 -11.34
C THR A 127 -9.08 14.77 -11.62
N ILE A 128 -8.27 14.98 -10.59
CA ILE A 128 -6.85 14.63 -10.55
C ILE A 128 -6.69 13.47 -9.56
N ILE A 129 -6.06 12.39 -9.99
CA ILE A 129 -5.79 11.22 -9.15
C ILE A 129 -4.29 11.16 -8.87
N PHE A 130 -3.90 11.29 -7.60
CA PHE A 130 -2.57 10.94 -7.14
C PHE A 130 -2.56 9.50 -6.66
N LEU A 131 -1.76 8.67 -7.30
CA LEU A 131 -1.63 7.26 -6.97
C LEU A 131 -0.21 7.00 -6.47
N GLU A 132 -0.11 6.40 -5.31
CA GLU A 132 1.16 6.03 -4.67
C GLU A 132 1.22 4.51 -4.51
N LEU A 133 2.26 3.91 -5.09
CA LEU A 133 2.45 2.46 -5.12
C LEU A 133 3.26 2.00 -3.90
N LYS A 134 2.75 1.01 -3.19
CA LYS A 134 3.43 0.42 -2.04
C LYS A 134 3.65 -1.08 -2.23
N ARG A 135 4.90 -1.50 -2.06
CA ARG A 135 5.30 -2.92 -2.11
C ARG A 135 4.94 -3.69 -0.85
N LYS A 136 4.60 -2.96 0.23
CA LYS A 136 4.22 -3.58 1.49
C LYS A 136 3.00 -4.47 1.29
N THR A 137 3.10 -5.69 1.80
CA THR A 137 2.01 -6.66 1.82
C THR A 137 1.70 -7.05 3.25
N LEU A 138 0.53 -7.68 3.46
CA LEU A 138 0.22 -8.29 4.75
C LEU A 138 1.28 -9.34 5.10
N THR A 139 1.85 -9.22 6.28
CA THR A 139 2.76 -10.24 6.81
C THR A 139 2.02 -11.56 7.05
N SER A 140 2.76 -12.63 7.18
CA SER A 140 2.20 -13.93 7.51
C SER A 140 1.41 -13.91 8.83
N PHE A 141 1.87 -13.17 9.82
CA PHE A 141 1.16 -12.98 11.09
C PHE A 141 -0.17 -12.24 10.91
N SER A 142 -0.18 -11.19 10.11
CA SER A 142 -1.42 -10.46 9.77
C SER A 142 -2.42 -11.37 9.07
N ARG A 143 -1.96 -12.15 8.09
CA ARG A 143 -2.82 -13.12 7.38
C ARG A 143 -3.31 -14.26 8.29
N ALA A 144 -2.59 -14.56 9.35
CA ALA A 144 -3.00 -15.54 10.36
C ALA A 144 -3.96 -14.95 11.41
N GLY A 145 -4.30 -13.67 11.34
CA GLY A 145 -5.29 -13.04 12.21
C GLY A 145 -4.70 -12.18 13.33
N ASN A 146 -3.40 -11.91 13.34
CA ASN A 146 -2.81 -11.01 14.34
C ASN A 146 -3.21 -9.57 14.03
N THR A 147 -4.13 -9.03 14.82
CA THR A 147 -4.72 -7.70 14.62
C THR A 147 -3.67 -6.59 14.69
N MET A 148 -2.74 -6.64 15.64
CA MET A 148 -1.72 -5.60 15.79
C MET A 148 -0.78 -5.56 14.58
N LYS A 149 -0.33 -6.72 14.09
CA LYS A 149 0.47 -6.81 12.87
C LYS A 149 -0.30 -6.31 11.65
N SER A 150 -1.61 -6.58 11.57
CA SER A 150 -2.46 -6.05 10.50
C SER A 150 -2.53 -4.51 10.52
N ILE A 151 -2.67 -3.91 11.69
CA ILE A 151 -2.66 -2.44 11.86
C ILE A 151 -1.32 -1.86 11.43
N ILE A 152 -0.21 -2.48 11.81
CA ILE A 152 1.14 -2.04 11.40
C ILE A 152 1.32 -2.16 9.88
N ASP A 153 0.91 -3.27 9.28
CA ASP A 153 1.00 -3.48 7.83
C ASP A 153 0.15 -2.46 7.06
N VAL A 154 -1.07 -2.18 7.52
CA VAL A 154 -1.95 -1.13 6.96
C VAL A 154 -1.32 0.26 7.12
N SER A 155 -0.71 0.54 8.26
CA SER A 155 -0.03 1.82 8.48
C SER A 155 1.13 2.02 7.51
N GLN A 156 1.94 0.99 7.28
CA GLN A 156 3.10 1.04 6.38
C GLN A 156 2.73 0.99 4.88
N SER A 157 1.48 0.72 4.55
CA SER A 157 0.95 0.76 3.18
C SER A 157 -0.01 1.92 2.97
N LEU A 158 -1.23 1.81 3.48
CA LEU A 158 -2.31 2.78 3.30
C LEU A 158 -1.93 4.17 3.85
N PHE A 159 -1.57 4.26 5.14
CA PHE A 159 -1.32 5.57 5.75
C PHE A 159 -0.07 6.22 5.17
N HIS A 160 0.96 5.44 4.88
CA HIS A 160 2.16 5.95 4.23
C HIS A 160 1.85 6.52 2.84
N ALA A 161 1.13 5.79 2.00
CA ALA A 161 0.73 6.26 0.68
C ALA A 161 -0.15 7.52 0.77
N LEU A 162 -1.15 7.51 1.65
CA LEU A 162 -2.03 8.67 1.84
C LEU A 162 -1.30 9.88 2.43
N ALA A 163 -0.28 9.68 3.27
CA ALA A 163 0.55 10.77 3.74
C ALA A 163 1.36 11.41 2.60
N GLN A 164 1.88 10.60 1.67
CA GLN A 164 2.61 11.10 0.50
C GLN A 164 1.68 11.82 -0.48
N THR A 165 0.58 11.18 -0.90
CA THR A 165 -0.41 11.80 -1.80
C THR A 165 -1.07 13.03 -1.20
N GLY A 166 -1.21 13.09 0.13
CA GLY A 166 -1.70 14.26 0.84
C GLY A 166 -0.77 15.49 0.72
N VAL A 167 0.54 15.28 0.64
CA VAL A 167 1.48 16.39 0.35
C VAL A 167 1.27 16.93 -1.06
N HIS A 168 1.04 16.04 -2.03
CA HIS A 168 0.76 16.45 -3.42
C HIS A 168 -0.52 17.25 -3.52
N GLU A 169 -1.60 16.76 -2.93
CA GLU A 169 -2.89 17.45 -2.88
C GLU A 169 -2.78 18.80 -2.17
N TYR A 170 -2.16 18.85 -0.99
CA TYR A 170 -1.97 20.11 -0.26
C TYR A 170 -1.20 21.13 -1.08
N THR A 171 -0.10 20.71 -1.71
CA THR A 171 0.72 21.57 -2.54
C THR A 171 -0.10 22.13 -3.70
N LEU A 172 -0.84 21.27 -4.38
CA LEU A 172 -1.69 21.65 -5.51
C LEU A 172 -2.78 22.64 -5.09
N ARG A 173 -3.47 22.41 -3.97
CA ARG A 173 -4.51 23.31 -3.47
C ARG A 173 -3.95 24.64 -2.94
N LYS A 174 -2.75 24.61 -2.34
CA LYS A 174 -2.09 25.80 -1.78
C LYS A 174 -1.58 26.76 -2.86
N GLN A 175 -1.12 26.23 -4.00
CA GLN A 175 -0.44 26.97 -5.05
C GLN A 175 -1.25 27.05 -6.35
N ASP A 176 -2.40 26.38 -6.42
CA ASP A 176 -3.24 26.16 -7.59
C ASP A 176 -2.55 25.39 -8.72
N LYS A 177 -1.25 25.18 -8.64
CA LYS A 177 -0.46 24.39 -9.57
C LYS A 177 0.79 23.78 -8.95
N ILE A 178 1.28 22.70 -9.57
CA ILE A 178 2.59 22.10 -9.31
C ILE A 178 3.41 22.20 -10.60
N THR A 179 4.61 22.78 -10.50
CA THR A 179 5.59 22.77 -11.60
C THR A 179 6.61 21.66 -11.32
N PHE A 180 6.70 20.70 -12.22
CA PHE A 180 7.63 19.59 -12.11
C PHE A 180 9.05 19.98 -12.58
N LYS A 181 10.04 19.16 -12.23
CA LYS A 181 11.46 19.44 -12.59
C LYS A 181 11.72 19.43 -14.09
N ASP A 182 10.90 18.73 -14.85
CA ASP A 182 10.97 18.68 -16.33
C ASP A 182 10.27 19.86 -17.01
N GLY A 183 9.74 20.79 -16.23
CA GLY A 183 9.06 22.00 -16.72
C GLY A 183 7.57 21.80 -17.03
N THR A 184 7.04 20.58 -16.92
CA THR A 184 5.59 20.37 -17.08
C THR A 184 4.83 20.91 -15.86
N GLU A 185 3.57 21.28 -16.04
CA GLU A 185 2.73 21.83 -14.97
C GLU A 185 1.46 21.00 -14.81
N LEU A 186 1.03 20.85 -13.58
CA LEU A 186 -0.26 20.28 -13.19
C LEU A 186 -1.06 21.40 -12.50
N SER A 187 -2.16 21.83 -13.08
CA SER A 187 -3.02 22.89 -12.52
C SER A 187 -4.28 22.29 -11.89
N LEU A 188 -4.72 22.84 -10.77
CA LEU A 188 -5.94 22.37 -10.09
C LEU A 188 -7.20 22.66 -10.93
N ASN A 189 -7.34 23.88 -11.41
CA ASN A 189 -8.46 24.34 -12.25
C ASN A 189 -9.85 23.96 -11.69
N GLY A 190 -10.02 24.03 -10.37
CA GLY A 190 -11.28 23.67 -9.71
C GLY A 190 -11.63 22.18 -9.71
N ARG A 191 -10.74 21.29 -10.18
CA ARG A 191 -10.96 19.85 -10.22
C ARG A 191 -10.96 19.22 -8.85
N ASN A 192 -11.63 18.09 -8.74
CA ASN A 192 -11.55 17.21 -7.58
C ASN A 192 -10.16 16.57 -7.50
N VAL A 193 -9.79 16.13 -6.32
CA VAL A 193 -8.55 15.36 -6.10
C VAL A 193 -8.89 14.05 -5.40
N GLU A 194 -8.45 12.93 -5.97
CA GLU A 194 -8.52 11.60 -5.37
C GLU A 194 -7.12 11.12 -4.98
N ARG A 195 -7.03 10.47 -3.83
CA ARG A 195 -5.79 9.92 -3.31
C ARG A 195 -5.89 8.41 -3.25
N VAL A 196 -5.03 7.75 -4.00
CA VAL A 196 -5.05 6.29 -4.15
C VAL A 196 -3.78 5.69 -3.56
N ALA A 197 -3.95 4.86 -2.55
CA ALA A 197 -2.93 3.92 -2.12
C ALA A 197 -3.09 2.65 -2.95
N LEU A 198 -2.07 2.29 -3.72
CA LEU A 198 -2.06 1.07 -4.52
C LEU A 198 -1.02 0.11 -3.93
N THR A 199 -1.35 -1.17 -3.82
CA THR A 199 -0.41 -2.21 -3.40
C THR A 199 -0.26 -3.27 -4.48
N LEU A 200 0.92 -3.88 -4.56
CA LEU A 200 1.17 -4.98 -5.50
C LEU A 200 0.30 -6.20 -5.17
N PHE A 201 0.06 -6.45 -3.89
CA PHE A 201 -0.75 -7.58 -3.41
C PHE A 201 -1.95 -7.11 -2.62
N GLY A 202 -3.05 -7.88 -2.72
CA GLY A 202 -4.30 -7.58 -2.05
C GLY A 202 -4.23 -7.58 -0.51
N TYR A 203 -4.98 -6.67 0.08
CA TYR A 203 -5.25 -6.60 1.51
C TYR A 203 -6.64 -7.15 1.86
N PHE A 204 -7.27 -7.83 0.90
CA PHE A 204 -8.58 -8.47 1.03
C PHE A 204 -9.66 -7.48 1.51
N GLY A 205 -10.48 -7.87 2.49
CA GLY A 205 -11.53 -7.01 3.02
C GLY A 205 -11.07 -5.68 3.63
N LEU A 206 -9.77 -5.51 3.91
CA LEU A 206 -9.22 -4.22 4.36
C LEU A 206 -9.18 -3.15 3.25
N GLN A 207 -9.44 -3.54 1.99
CA GLN A 207 -9.55 -2.63 0.84
C GLN A 207 -10.98 -2.23 0.49
N ASP A 208 -11.98 -2.77 1.21
CA ASP A 208 -13.34 -2.28 1.10
C ASP A 208 -13.42 -0.80 1.51
N GLY A 209 -14.10 0.02 0.72
CA GLY A 209 -14.14 1.47 0.92
C GLY A 209 -14.70 1.87 2.29
N SER A 210 -15.71 1.17 2.79
CA SER A 210 -16.29 1.41 4.12
C SER A 210 -15.30 1.07 5.23
N VAL A 211 -14.57 -0.04 5.06
CA VAL A 211 -13.53 -0.48 6.00
C VAL A 211 -12.37 0.50 6.00
N VAL A 212 -11.91 0.95 4.84
CA VAL A 212 -10.85 1.97 4.70
C VAL A 212 -11.24 3.25 5.45
N HIS A 213 -12.43 3.75 5.22
CA HIS A 213 -12.91 4.97 5.92
C HIS A 213 -13.03 4.77 7.43
N MET A 214 -13.52 3.62 7.86
CA MET A 214 -13.60 3.28 9.29
C MET A 214 -12.20 3.23 9.93
N ILE A 215 -11.26 2.57 9.29
CA ILE A 215 -9.86 2.48 9.75
C ILE A 215 -9.25 3.88 9.88
N LEU A 216 -9.36 4.71 8.85
CA LEU A 216 -8.82 6.07 8.85
C LEU A 216 -9.45 6.92 9.94
N LYS A 217 -10.77 6.93 10.09
CA LYS A 217 -11.47 7.69 11.13
C LYS A 217 -11.08 7.25 12.54
N THR A 218 -10.91 5.95 12.75
CA THR A 218 -10.59 5.40 14.07
C THR A 218 -9.13 5.67 14.44
N LEU A 219 -8.21 5.39 13.51
CA LEU A 219 -6.78 5.41 13.81
C LEU A 219 -6.13 6.79 13.69
N ILE A 220 -6.75 7.75 12.99
CA ILE A 220 -6.16 9.09 12.83
C ILE A 220 -5.87 9.77 14.16
N ASN A 221 -6.65 9.50 15.19
CA ASN A 221 -6.47 10.04 16.53
C ASN A 221 -5.85 9.05 17.53
N ALA A 222 -5.58 7.82 17.09
CA ALA A 222 -5.02 6.77 17.92
C ALA A 222 -3.48 6.81 17.92
N ARG A 223 -2.88 6.15 18.91
CA ARG A 223 -1.46 5.83 18.95
C ARG A 223 -1.29 4.33 18.98
N ILE A 224 -0.46 3.82 18.08
CA ILE A 224 -0.16 2.39 17.98
C ILE A 224 0.90 2.03 19.02
N GLN A 225 0.63 0.97 19.79
CA GLN A 225 1.53 0.39 20.77
C GLN A 225 1.47 -1.15 20.63
N SER A 226 2.43 -1.73 19.93
CA SER A 226 2.51 -3.17 19.67
C SER A 226 3.45 -3.91 20.63
N GLY A 227 4.25 -3.15 21.39
CA GLY A 227 5.37 -3.68 22.16
C GLY A 227 6.68 -3.77 21.38
N ASN A 228 6.67 -3.44 20.07
CA ASN A 228 7.87 -3.29 19.25
C ASN A 228 8.08 -1.80 18.93
N GLU A 229 9.03 -1.17 19.60
CA GLU A 229 9.27 0.27 19.50
C GLU A 229 9.60 0.74 18.08
N GLU A 230 10.32 -0.06 17.29
CA GLU A 230 10.70 0.32 15.93
C GLU A 230 9.49 0.30 14.98
N GLU A 231 8.64 -0.72 15.09
CA GLU A 231 7.40 -0.81 14.32
C GLU A 231 6.42 0.27 14.75
N ASP A 232 6.28 0.50 16.04
CA ASP A 232 5.41 1.54 16.62
C ASP A 232 5.83 2.92 16.15
N LYS A 233 7.13 3.22 16.17
CA LYS A 233 7.67 4.50 15.69
C LYS A 233 7.35 4.72 14.21
N LYS A 234 7.56 3.72 13.36
CA LYS A 234 7.25 3.81 11.92
C LYS A 234 5.76 4.01 11.67
N ALA A 235 4.91 3.21 12.32
CA ALA A 235 3.48 3.28 12.14
C ALA A 235 2.90 4.61 12.64
N ASN A 236 3.31 5.07 13.81
CA ASN A 236 2.85 6.35 14.36
C ASN A 236 3.35 7.55 13.54
N LYS A 237 4.54 7.47 12.93
CA LYS A 237 5.05 8.53 12.05
C LYS A 237 4.04 8.85 10.93
N TYR A 238 3.54 7.86 10.22
CA TYR A 238 2.58 8.06 9.12
C TYR A 238 1.23 8.58 9.61
N LEU A 239 0.78 8.13 10.78
CA LEU A 239 -0.42 8.68 11.42
C LEU A 239 -0.25 10.15 11.81
N GLU A 240 0.91 10.54 12.31
CA GLU A 240 1.22 11.93 12.66
C GLU A 240 1.31 12.82 11.42
N GLU A 241 1.89 12.33 10.33
CA GLU A 241 1.94 13.04 9.06
C GLU A 241 0.52 13.30 8.52
N LEU A 242 -0.34 12.27 8.48
CA LEU A 242 -1.74 12.43 8.09
C LEU A 242 -2.50 13.39 9.01
N ARG A 243 -2.33 13.24 10.32
CA ARG A 243 -2.97 14.10 11.32
C ARG A 243 -2.54 15.57 11.16
N SER A 244 -1.27 15.82 10.84
CA SER A 244 -0.77 17.16 10.59
C SER A 244 -1.40 17.78 9.35
N GLN A 245 -1.58 17.00 8.29
CA GLN A 245 -2.27 17.43 7.07
C GLN A 245 -3.73 17.82 7.35
N TYR A 246 -4.48 16.95 8.03
CA TYR A 246 -5.89 17.20 8.35
C TYR A 246 -6.13 18.35 9.33
N LYS A 247 -5.12 18.82 10.03
CA LYS A 247 -5.19 20.01 10.89
C LYS A 247 -4.96 21.33 10.14
N THR A 248 -4.57 21.26 8.88
CA THR A 248 -4.38 22.47 8.07
C THR A 248 -5.70 23.09 7.64
N ASP A 249 -5.73 24.42 7.49
CA ASP A 249 -6.94 25.14 7.09
C ASP A 249 -7.49 24.63 5.75
N ILE A 250 -6.61 24.29 4.81
CA ILE A 250 -7.00 23.77 3.49
C ILE A 250 -7.77 22.45 3.64
N PHE A 251 -7.24 21.46 4.37
CA PHE A 251 -7.95 20.19 4.54
C PHE A 251 -9.19 20.34 5.44
N GLN A 252 -9.18 21.25 6.42
CA GLN A 252 -10.37 21.56 7.21
C GLN A 252 -11.46 22.15 6.34
N GLU A 253 -11.14 23.08 5.44
CA GLU A 253 -12.11 23.68 4.54
C GLU A 253 -12.72 22.67 3.58
N TYR A 254 -11.91 21.82 2.94
CA TYR A 254 -12.38 20.90 1.90
C TYR A 254 -13.03 19.62 2.45
N TYR A 255 -12.60 19.13 3.61
CA TYR A 255 -12.96 17.76 4.06
C TYR A 255 -13.59 17.69 5.44
N CYS A 256 -13.54 18.73 6.25
CA CYS A 256 -14.05 18.71 7.62
C CYS A 256 -15.23 19.64 7.86
N LYS A 257 -15.51 20.52 6.92
CA LYS A 257 -16.63 21.46 6.98
C LYS A 257 -17.95 20.71 6.77
N ASP A 258 -18.98 21.03 7.54
CA ASP A 258 -20.34 20.50 7.39
C ASP A 258 -20.52 18.99 7.59
N ASN A 259 -19.78 18.38 8.51
CA ASN A 259 -19.85 16.93 8.79
C ASN A 259 -19.47 16.02 7.60
N HIS A 260 -18.77 16.53 6.59
CA HIS A 260 -18.27 15.69 5.52
C HIS A 260 -17.30 14.63 6.02
N ASN A 261 -17.23 13.51 5.31
CA ASN A 261 -16.30 12.45 5.62
C ASN A 261 -14.87 12.88 5.27
N SER A 262 -14.05 13.15 6.29
CA SER A 262 -12.67 13.64 6.14
C SER A 262 -11.75 12.84 5.22
N PHE A 263 -12.17 11.63 4.82
CA PHE A 263 -11.36 10.71 4.00
C PHE A 263 -12.13 10.22 2.76
N PHE A 264 -13.19 10.92 2.35
CA PHE A 264 -14.04 10.46 1.25
C PHE A 264 -13.27 10.30 -0.09
N ASN A 265 -12.20 11.08 -0.27
CA ASN A 265 -11.33 11.05 -1.45
C ASN A 265 -10.14 10.07 -1.31
N CYS A 266 -10.16 9.19 -0.31
CA CYS A 266 -9.09 8.21 -0.09
C CYS A 266 -9.53 6.82 -0.53
N ARG A 267 -8.69 6.17 -1.33
CA ARG A 267 -8.93 4.82 -1.86
C ARG A 267 -7.75 3.91 -1.55
N PHE A 268 -8.04 2.63 -1.41
CA PHE A 268 -7.03 1.59 -1.20
C PHE A 268 -7.29 0.42 -2.13
N PHE A 269 -6.39 0.18 -3.07
CA PHE A 269 -6.53 -0.85 -4.09
C PHE A 269 -5.30 -1.74 -4.16
N SER A 270 -5.41 -2.85 -4.89
CA SER A 270 -4.30 -3.67 -5.35
C SER A 270 -4.33 -3.82 -6.86
N VAL A 271 -3.17 -4.13 -7.40
CA VAL A 271 -2.99 -4.42 -8.83
C VAL A 271 -3.75 -5.68 -9.25
#